data_520138933a5af03dc6db5b21857a3d00
#
_entry.id   520138933a5af03dc6db5b21857a3d00
#
_cell.length_a   1.000
_cell.length_b   1.000
_cell.length_c   1.000
_cell.angle_alpha   90.00
_cell.angle_beta   90.00
_cell.angle_gamma   90.00
#
_symmetry.space_group_name_H-M   'P 1'
#
loop_
_entity.id
_entity.type
_entity.pdbx_description
1 polymer ?
#
loop_
_entity_poly.entity_id
_entity_poly.type
_entity_poly.pdbx_seq_one_letter_code
_entity_poly.pdbx_strand_id
1 'polypeptide(L)'
;MLHLVIGTDWVTVRNEILRRIAGDVENRKENRIYMVPELISHDTERRLCTSAGDTASRYAEVLSFTRLARRVADETGGAGQACLDNGGRVVAMAAAARQLASRLKVYAAVETKPEFLTSVIDAVDEFKRCCITPADLMDAAGKTEGTLSQKLEELSLLLAAYDSLCSQGKRDPRDREALLLEQMRDSDFAQRHVFYIDGFPDYTRQHMAIVEH
;
A
#
# COMPACT_ATOMS: atom_id res chain seq x y z
N MET A 1 12.54 17.60 7.01
CA MET A 1 12.15 18.92 6.43
C MET A 1 11.44 18.67 5.11
N LEU A 2 10.22 19.20 4.93
CA LEU A 2 9.45 19.11 3.69
C LEU A 2 9.79 20.28 2.75
N HIS A 3 10.09 19.98 1.48
CA HIS A 3 10.29 20.96 0.42
C HIS A 3 9.23 20.75 -0.67
N LEU A 4 8.47 21.78 -0.98
CA LEU A 4 7.49 21.75 -2.06
C LEU A 4 8.09 22.38 -3.32
N VAL A 5 7.97 21.67 -4.44
CA VAL A 5 8.29 22.16 -5.78
C VAL A 5 6.98 22.46 -6.49
N ILE A 6 6.71 23.73 -6.75
CA ILE A 6 5.48 24.18 -7.40
C ILE A 6 5.81 24.79 -8.74
N GLY A 7 5.07 24.42 -9.77
CA GLY A 7 5.25 24.92 -11.14
C GLY A 7 3.93 24.99 -11.88
N THR A 8 3.96 25.61 -13.05
CA THR A 8 2.77 25.76 -13.91
C THR A 8 2.46 24.52 -14.74
N ASP A 9 3.43 23.62 -14.88
CA ASP A 9 3.29 22.38 -15.61
C ASP A 9 4.13 21.26 -14.98
N TRP A 10 3.71 20.02 -15.18
CA TRP A 10 4.35 18.84 -14.62
C TRP A 10 5.75 18.56 -15.17
N VAL A 11 6.06 19.01 -16.40
CA VAL A 11 7.38 18.79 -17.03
C VAL A 11 8.43 19.65 -16.32
N THR A 12 8.11 20.91 -16.09
CA THR A 12 8.99 21.86 -15.38
C THR A 12 9.25 21.39 -13.94
N VAL A 13 8.23 20.95 -13.22
CA VAL A 13 8.35 20.43 -11.86
C VAL A 13 9.26 19.18 -11.84
N ARG A 14 9.01 18.24 -12.73
CA ARG A 14 9.81 17.01 -12.86
C ARG A 14 11.28 17.31 -13.20
N ASN A 15 11.52 18.20 -14.13
CA ASN A 15 12.88 18.58 -14.51
C ASN A 15 13.63 19.23 -13.34
N GLU A 16 12.95 20.02 -12.50
CA GLU A 16 13.55 20.59 -11.30
C GLU A 16 13.92 19.50 -10.28
N ILE A 17 13.05 18.50 -10.08
CA ILE A 17 13.36 17.35 -9.22
C ILE A 17 14.57 16.59 -9.74
N LEU A 18 14.59 16.25 -11.03
CA LEU A 18 15.73 15.56 -11.65
C LEU A 18 17.03 16.36 -11.53
N ARG A 19 16.97 17.69 -11.70
CA ARG A 19 18.12 18.58 -11.53
C ARG A 19 18.66 18.55 -10.10
N ARG A 20 17.78 18.52 -9.10
CA ARG A 20 18.18 18.41 -7.68
C ARG A 20 18.84 17.07 -7.39
N ILE A 21 18.23 15.97 -7.87
CA ILE A 21 18.81 14.63 -7.71
C ILE A 21 20.17 14.56 -8.42
N ALA A 22 20.30 15.07 -9.65
CA ALA A 22 21.58 15.12 -10.38
C ALA A 22 22.65 15.88 -9.59
N GLY A 23 22.31 17.03 -9.00
CA GLY A 23 23.23 17.76 -8.12
C GLY A 23 23.62 16.98 -6.87
N ASP A 24 22.72 16.20 -6.29
CA ASP A 24 23.06 15.32 -5.18
C ASP A 24 23.99 14.18 -5.62
N VAL A 25 23.77 13.58 -6.80
CA VAL A 25 24.64 12.56 -7.40
C VAL A 25 26.06 13.10 -7.68
N GLU A 26 26.17 14.30 -8.27
CA GLU A 26 27.46 14.99 -8.49
C GLU A 26 28.22 15.20 -7.17
N ASN A 27 27.51 15.53 -6.11
CA ASN A 27 28.07 15.70 -4.78
C ASN A 27 28.22 14.37 -4.00
N ARG A 28 28.03 13.24 -4.66
CA ARG A 28 28.15 11.88 -4.10
C ARG A 28 27.30 11.64 -2.84
N LYS A 29 26.13 12.26 -2.77
CA LYS A 29 25.19 12.05 -1.70
C LYS A 29 24.38 10.79 -1.96
N GLU A 30 24.52 9.81 -1.10
CA GLU A 30 23.84 8.50 -1.18
C GLU A 30 22.44 8.55 -0.58
N ASN A 31 21.70 7.44 -0.71
CA ASN A 31 20.38 7.22 -0.11
C ASN A 31 19.31 8.21 -0.62
N ARG A 32 19.27 8.46 -1.94
CA ARG A 32 18.19 9.22 -2.57
C ARG A 32 17.17 8.25 -3.14
N ILE A 33 15.91 8.46 -2.79
CA ILE A 33 14.78 7.68 -3.32
C ILE A 33 13.86 8.62 -4.08
N TYR A 34 13.67 8.32 -5.37
CA TYR A 34 12.74 9.03 -6.23
C TYR A 34 11.46 8.21 -6.40
N MET A 35 10.42 8.60 -5.67
CA MET A 35 9.12 7.95 -5.66
C MET A 35 8.26 8.41 -6.83
N VAL A 36 7.81 7.47 -7.64
CA VAL A 36 6.93 7.72 -8.79
C VAL A 36 5.91 6.57 -8.92
N PRO A 37 4.77 6.79 -9.60
CA PRO A 37 3.87 5.71 -9.94
C PRO A 37 4.56 4.59 -10.71
N GLU A 38 4.16 3.33 -10.45
CA GLU A 38 4.75 2.13 -11.07
C GLU A 38 4.80 2.24 -12.60
N LEU A 39 3.73 2.76 -13.20
CA LEU A 39 3.59 2.88 -14.67
C LEU A 39 4.71 3.70 -15.33
N ILE A 40 5.24 4.71 -14.64
CA ILE A 40 6.27 5.61 -15.20
C ILE A 40 7.66 5.36 -14.62
N SER A 41 7.82 4.37 -13.73
CA SER A 41 9.08 4.13 -13.01
C SER A 41 10.24 3.85 -13.97
N HIS A 42 10.04 3.03 -14.99
CA HIS A 42 11.09 2.69 -15.95
C HIS A 42 11.54 3.89 -16.83
N ASP A 43 10.57 4.71 -17.30
CA ASP A 43 10.91 5.94 -18.05
C ASP A 43 11.65 6.95 -17.16
N THR A 44 11.26 7.02 -15.89
CA THR A 44 11.90 7.88 -14.90
C THR A 44 13.34 7.43 -14.59
N GLU A 45 13.59 6.11 -14.49
CA GLU A 45 14.96 5.56 -14.36
C GLU A 45 15.85 5.97 -15.55
N ARG A 46 15.34 5.83 -16.77
CA ARG A 46 16.08 6.26 -17.98
C ARG A 46 16.39 7.75 -17.97
N ARG A 47 15.41 8.58 -17.58
CA ARG A 47 15.61 10.04 -17.48
C ARG A 47 16.63 10.40 -16.41
N LEU A 48 16.60 9.71 -15.26
CA LEU A 48 17.58 9.90 -14.20
C LEU A 48 19.00 9.58 -14.69
N CYS A 49 19.20 8.44 -15.35
CA CYS A 49 20.50 8.08 -15.94
C CYS A 49 20.96 9.08 -17.01
N THR A 50 20.03 9.59 -17.82
CA THR A 50 20.35 10.60 -18.83
C THR A 50 20.77 11.93 -18.21
N SER A 51 20.16 12.34 -17.09
CA SER A 51 20.42 13.63 -16.44
C SER A 51 21.60 13.59 -15.47
N ALA A 52 21.84 12.48 -14.79
CA ALA A 52 22.84 12.35 -13.73
C ALA A 52 23.97 11.36 -14.05
N GLY A 53 23.95 10.77 -15.26
CA GLY A 53 24.97 9.82 -15.73
C GLY A 53 24.72 8.37 -15.30
N ASP A 54 25.47 7.43 -15.89
CA ASP A 54 25.28 5.98 -15.70
C ASP A 54 25.54 5.50 -14.26
N THR A 55 26.22 6.29 -13.46
CA THR A 55 26.47 5.98 -12.04
C THR A 55 25.37 6.44 -11.10
N ALA A 56 24.33 7.09 -11.64
CA ALA A 56 23.23 7.64 -10.83
C ALA A 56 22.56 6.59 -9.93
N SER A 57 22.41 5.35 -10.42
CA SER A 57 21.79 4.25 -9.67
C SER A 57 22.53 3.86 -8.38
N ARG A 58 23.78 4.27 -8.23
CA ARG A 58 24.52 4.08 -6.97
C ARG A 58 24.04 5.02 -5.86
N TYR A 59 23.54 6.17 -6.22
CA TYR A 59 23.20 7.25 -5.30
C TYR A 59 21.71 7.47 -5.15
N ALA A 60 20.94 7.17 -6.19
CA ALA A 60 19.50 7.40 -6.26
C ALA A 60 18.77 6.20 -6.86
N GLU A 61 17.73 5.73 -6.18
CA GLU A 61 16.85 4.65 -6.63
C GLU A 61 15.50 5.23 -7.05
N VAL A 62 14.94 4.76 -8.17
CA VAL A 62 13.56 5.09 -8.57
C VAL A 62 12.62 3.98 -8.12
N LEU A 63 11.68 4.30 -7.27
CA LEU A 63 10.79 3.31 -6.65
C LEU A 63 9.32 3.75 -6.75
N SER A 64 8.42 2.78 -6.87
CA SER A 64 7.00 2.95 -6.53
C SER A 64 6.77 2.54 -5.07
N PHE A 65 5.57 2.74 -4.54
CA PHE A 65 5.22 2.24 -3.19
C PHE A 65 5.43 0.73 -3.07
N THR A 66 5.06 -0.04 -4.09
CA THR A 66 5.27 -1.50 -4.11
C THR A 66 6.76 -1.87 -4.08
N ARG A 67 7.59 -1.16 -4.86
CA ARG A 67 9.04 -1.38 -4.89
C ARG A 67 9.71 -0.89 -3.61
N LEU A 68 9.25 0.22 -3.03
CA LEU A 68 9.70 0.71 -1.74
C LEU A 68 9.42 -0.31 -0.63
N ALA A 69 8.21 -0.89 -0.59
CA ALA A 69 7.87 -1.92 0.38
C ALA A 69 8.81 -3.13 0.29
N ARG A 70 9.15 -3.56 -0.92
CA ARG A 70 10.12 -4.62 -1.13
C ARG A 70 11.52 -4.21 -0.67
N ARG A 71 11.97 -3.01 -1.03
CA ARG A 71 13.29 -2.48 -0.68
C ARG A 71 13.48 -2.38 0.84
N VAL A 72 12.46 -1.90 1.56
CA VAL A 72 12.47 -1.83 3.03
C VAL A 72 12.48 -3.24 3.63
N ALA A 73 11.63 -4.15 3.14
CA ALA A 73 11.57 -5.52 3.62
C ALA A 73 12.87 -6.32 3.36
N ASP A 74 13.58 -6.05 2.25
CA ASP A 74 14.90 -6.65 1.96
C ASP A 74 15.95 -6.20 3.00
N GLU A 75 15.85 -4.96 3.50
CA GLU A 75 16.79 -4.38 4.46
C GLU A 75 16.42 -4.72 5.92
N THR A 76 15.13 -4.65 6.27
CA THR A 76 14.65 -4.85 7.65
C THR A 76 14.29 -6.29 7.98
N GLY A 77 14.21 -7.14 6.96
CA GLY A 77 13.73 -8.51 7.05
C GLY A 77 12.24 -8.63 6.71
N GLY A 78 11.85 -9.84 6.27
CA GLY A 78 10.44 -10.11 5.91
C GLY A 78 10.16 -10.17 4.40
N ALA A 79 11.15 -9.89 3.55
CA ALA A 79 11.00 -9.97 2.08
C ALA A 79 10.56 -11.35 1.56
N GLY A 80 10.84 -12.41 2.32
CA GLY A 80 10.51 -13.80 1.96
C GLY A 80 9.08 -14.23 2.28
N GLN A 81 8.23 -13.37 2.82
CA GLN A 81 6.87 -13.77 3.16
C GLN A 81 6.02 -13.94 1.91
N ALA A 82 5.55 -15.18 1.70
CA ALA A 82 4.69 -15.50 0.58
C ALA A 82 3.32 -14.81 0.73
N CYS A 83 2.87 -14.17 -0.35
CA CYS A 83 1.52 -13.61 -0.42
C CYS A 83 0.55 -14.58 -1.08
N LEU A 84 -0.73 -14.43 -0.76
CA LEU A 84 -1.82 -15.08 -1.47
C LEU A 84 -1.91 -14.52 -2.89
N ASP A 85 -2.21 -15.39 -3.84
CA ASP A 85 -2.73 -14.99 -5.15
C ASP A 85 -4.25 -14.74 -5.08
N ASN A 86 -4.85 -14.32 -6.18
CA ASN A 86 -6.29 -14.05 -6.20
C ASN A 86 -7.13 -15.29 -5.84
N GLY A 87 -6.74 -16.48 -6.28
CA GLY A 87 -7.42 -17.74 -5.93
C GLY A 87 -7.30 -18.05 -4.43
N GLY A 88 -6.11 -17.89 -3.88
CA GLY A 88 -5.85 -18.07 -2.45
C GLY A 88 -6.64 -17.10 -1.59
N ARG A 89 -6.83 -15.85 -2.03
CA ARG A 89 -7.66 -14.85 -1.36
C ARG A 89 -9.14 -15.29 -1.32
N VAL A 90 -9.67 -15.80 -2.43
CA VAL A 90 -11.04 -16.33 -2.49
C VAL A 90 -11.21 -17.52 -1.55
N VAL A 91 -10.24 -18.43 -1.51
CA VAL A 91 -10.27 -19.59 -0.60
C VAL A 91 -10.21 -19.16 0.87
N ALA A 92 -9.35 -18.19 1.21
CA ALA A 92 -9.27 -17.66 2.56
C ALA A 92 -10.58 -16.95 2.98
N MET A 93 -11.19 -16.17 2.09
CA MET A 93 -12.47 -15.53 2.34
C MET A 93 -13.60 -16.56 2.50
N ALA A 94 -13.62 -17.62 1.67
CA ALA A 94 -14.58 -18.71 1.82
C ALA A 94 -14.43 -19.44 3.15
N ALA A 95 -13.19 -19.63 3.63
CA ALA A 95 -12.95 -20.22 4.95
C ALA A 95 -13.46 -19.30 6.07
N ALA A 96 -13.19 -17.98 5.98
CA ALA A 96 -13.70 -16.99 6.93
C ALA A 96 -15.24 -16.99 6.97
N ALA A 97 -15.90 -16.96 5.81
CA ALA A 97 -17.36 -16.99 5.72
C ALA A 97 -17.95 -18.27 6.34
N ARG A 98 -17.35 -19.44 6.09
CA ARG A 98 -17.79 -20.71 6.70
C ARG A 98 -17.64 -20.71 8.21
N GLN A 99 -16.57 -20.15 8.76
CA GLN A 99 -16.40 -20.03 10.22
C GLN A 99 -17.48 -19.16 10.85
N LEU A 100 -18.02 -18.22 10.10
CA LEU A 100 -19.01 -17.26 10.53
C LEU A 100 -20.46 -17.63 10.14
N ALA A 101 -20.68 -18.76 9.46
CA ALA A 101 -21.98 -19.13 8.87
C ALA A 101 -23.17 -18.99 9.85
N SER A 102 -23.00 -19.37 11.13
CA SER A 102 -24.05 -19.24 12.14
C SER A 102 -24.27 -17.80 12.63
N ARG A 103 -23.36 -16.87 12.31
CA ARG A 103 -23.40 -15.47 12.73
C ARG A 103 -23.86 -14.53 11.62
N LEU A 104 -23.76 -14.96 10.37
CA LEU A 104 -24.25 -14.22 9.22
C LEU A 104 -25.76 -14.40 9.08
N LYS A 105 -26.48 -13.30 8.99
CA LYS A 105 -27.94 -13.25 8.81
C LYS A 105 -28.30 -12.67 7.45
N VAL A 106 -27.73 -11.53 7.11
CA VAL A 106 -27.97 -10.83 5.85
C VAL A 106 -27.30 -11.58 4.70
N TYR A 107 -26.10 -12.08 4.91
CA TYR A 107 -25.32 -12.80 3.88
C TYR A 107 -25.43 -14.33 3.95
N ALA A 108 -26.24 -14.88 4.87
CA ALA A 108 -26.39 -16.32 5.10
C ALA A 108 -26.75 -17.14 3.84
N ALA A 109 -27.50 -16.55 2.90
CA ALA A 109 -27.90 -17.25 1.67
C ALA A 109 -26.87 -17.19 0.55
N VAL A 110 -25.81 -16.40 0.69
CA VAL A 110 -24.84 -16.13 -0.37
C VAL A 110 -23.39 -16.29 0.06
N GLU A 111 -23.12 -16.59 1.34
CA GLU A 111 -21.78 -16.61 1.95
C GLU A 111 -20.77 -17.56 1.26
N THR A 112 -21.28 -18.56 0.52
CA THR A 112 -20.46 -19.52 -0.23
C THR A 112 -20.43 -19.26 -1.74
N LYS A 113 -21.17 -18.27 -2.24
CA LYS A 113 -21.22 -17.98 -3.68
C LYS A 113 -19.95 -17.25 -4.13
N PRO A 114 -19.30 -17.71 -5.24
CA PRO A 114 -18.05 -17.11 -5.69
C PRO A 114 -18.16 -15.61 -5.99
N GLU A 115 -19.28 -15.15 -6.53
CA GLU A 115 -19.52 -13.75 -6.87
C GLU A 115 -19.58 -12.88 -5.61
N PHE A 116 -20.21 -13.39 -4.54
CA PHE A 116 -20.24 -12.72 -3.24
C PHE A 116 -18.85 -12.64 -2.63
N LEU A 117 -18.12 -13.76 -2.61
CA LEU A 117 -16.76 -13.81 -2.08
C LEU A 117 -15.83 -12.83 -2.78
N THR A 118 -15.93 -12.73 -4.11
CA THR A 118 -15.16 -11.77 -4.91
C THR A 118 -15.55 -10.33 -4.54
N SER A 119 -16.85 -10.03 -4.44
CA SER A 119 -17.32 -8.69 -4.05
C SER A 119 -16.87 -8.28 -2.65
N VAL A 120 -16.82 -9.23 -1.70
CA VAL A 120 -16.29 -8.96 -0.35
C VAL A 120 -14.78 -8.70 -0.41
N ILE A 121 -14.02 -9.43 -1.24
CA ILE A 121 -12.58 -9.17 -1.43
C ILE A 121 -12.35 -7.78 -2.02
N ASP A 122 -13.16 -7.36 -3.00
CA ASP A 122 -13.07 -6.01 -3.56
C ASP A 122 -13.36 -4.95 -2.49
N ALA A 123 -14.35 -5.19 -1.63
CA ALA A 123 -14.62 -4.31 -0.47
C ALA A 123 -13.45 -4.30 0.52
N VAL A 124 -12.83 -5.45 0.81
CA VAL A 124 -11.61 -5.54 1.65
C VAL A 124 -10.48 -4.72 1.05
N ASP A 125 -10.29 -4.76 -0.28
CA ASP A 125 -9.28 -3.94 -0.95
C ASP A 125 -9.51 -2.45 -0.71
N GLU A 126 -10.75 -1.97 -0.79
CA GLU A 126 -11.09 -0.58 -0.50
C GLU A 126 -10.93 -0.24 0.99
N PHE A 127 -11.35 -1.14 1.90
CA PHE A 127 -11.15 -0.93 3.33
C PHE A 127 -9.67 -0.78 3.67
N LYS A 128 -8.81 -1.63 3.13
CA LYS A 128 -7.36 -1.56 3.36
C LYS A 128 -6.75 -0.29 2.78
N ARG A 129 -7.11 0.11 1.55
CA ARG A 129 -6.66 1.39 0.96
C ARG A 129 -7.06 2.61 1.77
N CYS A 130 -8.24 2.56 2.38
CA CYS A 130 -8.77 3.64 3.22
C CYS A 130 -8.35 3.52 4.70
N CYS A 131 -7.54 2.52 5.06
CA CYS A 131 -7.18 2.20 6.45
C CYS A 131 -8.40 1.98 7.36
N ILE A 132 -9.48 1.40 6.81
CA ILE A 132 -10.68 1.06 7.56
C ILE A 132 -10.47 -0.30 8.24
N THR A 133 -10.60 -0.31 9.54
CA THR A 133 -10.47 -1.51 10.38
C THR A 133 -11.81 -2.18 10.66
N PRO A 134 -11.82 -3.44 11.13
CA PRO A 134 -13.07 -4.05 11.63
C PRO A 134 -13.76 -3.21 12.71
N ALA A 135 -13.00 -2.53 13.57
CA ALA A 135 -13.55 -1.66 14.61
C ALA A 135 -14.27 -0.44 14.01
N ASP A 136 -13.73 0.18 12.97
CA ASP A 136 -14.36 1.30 12.28
C ASP A 136 -15.69 0.90 11.64
N LEU A 137 -15.77 -0.32 11.08
CA LEU A 137 -17.02 -0.87 10.54
C LEU A 137 -18.06 -1.10 11.63
N MET A 138 -17.65 -1.61 12.82
CA MET A 138 -18.54 -1.76 13.97
C MET A 138 -19.04 -0.41 14.50
N ASP A 139 -18.16 0.58 14.57
CA ASP A 139 -18.55 1.95 14.98
C ASP A 139 -19.54 2.57 13.98
N ALA A 140 -19.32 2.36 12.68
CA ALA A 140 -20.27 2.80 11.65
C ALA A 140 -21.61 2.08 11.76
N ALA A 141 -21.60 0.76 12.04
CA ALA A 141 -22.80 -0.02 12.28
C ALA A 141 -23.62 0.53 13.46
N GLY A 142 -22.96 0.93 14.54
CA GLY A 142 -23.61 1.54 15.70
C GLY A 142 -24.23 2.91 15.46
N LYS A 143 -23.84 3.58 14.36
CA LYS A 143 -24.36 4.89 13.94
C LYS A 143 -25.43 4.80 12.86
N THR A 144 -25.77 3.60 12.42
CA THR A 144 -26.76 3.32 11.37
C THR A 144 -27.84 2.37 11.91
N GLU A 145 -28.95 2.25 11.19
CA GLU A 145 -30.06 1.41 11.60
C GLU A 145 -30.47 0.42 10.50
N GLY A 146 -31.22 -0.60 10.90
CA GLY A 146 -31.83 -1.57 10.00
C GLY A 146 -30.82 -2.46 9.29
N THR A 147 -31.07 -2.77 8.02
CA THR A 147 -30.26 -3.71 7.23
C THR A 147 -28.82 -3.18 6.98
N LEU A 148 -28.62 -1.87 6.93
CA LEU A 148 -27.29 -1.31 6.74
C LEU A 148 -26.39 -1.57 7.95
N SER A 149 -26.89 -1.36 9.16
CA SER A 149 -26.18 -1.69 10.41
C SER A 149 -25.75 -3.16 10.41
N GLN A 150 -26.68 -4.07 10.13
CA GLN A 150 -26.39 -5.51 10.07
C GLN A 150 -25.34 -5.88 9.01
N LYS A 151 -25.40 -5.25 7.82
CA LYS A 151 -24.40 -5.46 6.76
C LYS A 151 -23.01 -5.04 7.21
N LEU A 152 -22.88 -3.88 7.87
CA LEU A 152 -21.61 -3.38 8.37
C LEU A 152 -21.03 -4.27 9.48
N GLU A 153 -21.89 -4.76 10.39
CA GLU A 153 -21.48 -5.73 11.41
C GLU A 153 -20.94 -7.02 10.79
N GLU A 154 -21.66 -7.59 9.82
CA GLU A 154 -21.25 -8.82 9.15
C GLU A 154 -19.97 -8.63 8.30
N LEU A 155 -19.81 -7.48 7.63
CA LEU A 155 -18.57 -7.14 6.91
C LEU A 155 -17.39 -6.97 7.89
N SER A 156 -17.60 -6.38 9.06
CA SER A 156 -16.60 -6.29 10.12
C SER A 156 -16.13 -7.68 10.57
N LEU A 157 -17.07 -8.60 10.79
CA LEU A 157 -16.75 -9.98 11.17
C LEU A 157 -15.98 -10.72 10.07
N LEU A 158 -16.42 -10.58 8.81
CA LEU A 158 -15.75 -11.20 7.66
C LEU A 158 -14.32 -10.67 7.49
N LEU A 159 -14.14 -9.36 7.60
CA LEU A 159 -12.80 -8.72 7.51
C LEU A 159 -11.89 -9.23 8.64
N ALA A 160 -12.37 -9.24 9.89
CA ALA A 160 -11.58 -9.71 11.03
C ALA A 160 -11.17 -11.19 10.90
N ALA A 161 -12.11 -12.07 10.48
CA ALA A 161 -11.82 -13.48 10.28
C ALA A 161 -10.85 -13.72 9.12
N TYR A 162 -11.01 -12.99 8.01
CA TYR A 162 -10.11 -13.03 6.87
C TYR A 162 -8.69 -12.60 7.25
N ASP A 163 -8.54 -11.46 7.93
CA ASP A 163 -7.23 -10.97 8.38
C ASP A 163 -6.56 -11.94 9.36
N SER A 164 -7.34 -12.56 10.26
CA SER A 164 -6.83 -13.60 11.16
C SER A 164 -6.27 -14.81 10.40
N LEU A 165 -6.96 -15.27 9.35
CA LEU A 165 -6.47 -16.38 8.51
C LEU A 165 -5.22 -15.99 7.73
N CYS A 166 -5.18 -14.79 7.18
CA CYS A 166 -4.01 -14.29 6.45
C CYS A 166 -2.79 -14.10 7.37
N SER A 167 -3.00 -13.74 8.65
CA SER A 167 -1.89 -13.58 9.61
C SER A 167 -1.24 -14.91 10.03
N GLN A 168 -1.97 -16.02 9.96
CA GLN A 168 -1.49 -17.35 10.34
C GLN A 168 -0.80 -18.11 9.19
N GLY A 169 -0.91 -17.62 7.96
CA GLY A 169 -0.41 -18.31 6.78
C GLY A 169 0.30 -17.38 5.79
N LYS A 170 -0.17 -17.41 4.54
CA LYS A 170 0.29 -16.47 3.51
C LYS A 170 -0.44 -15.14 3.68
N ARG A 171 0.29 -14.04 3.62
CA ARG A 171 -0.27 -12.69 3.78
C ARG A 171 -1.14 -12.27 2.59
N ASP A 172 -2.10 -11.41 2.86
CA ASP A 172 -2.79 -10.68 1.81
C ASP A 172 -1.80 -9.69 1.13
N PRO A 173 -1.73 -9.67 -0.21
CA PRO A 173 -0.87 -8.72 -0.92
C PRO A 173 -1.20 -7.24 -0.63
N ARG A 174 -2.44 -6.94 -0.18
CA ARG A 174 -2.87 -5.58 0.20
C ARG A 174 -2.32 -5.11 1.55
N ASP A 175 -1.79 -6.02 2.38
CA ASP A 175 -1.16 -5.66 3.65
C ASP A 175 0.28 -5.13 3.47
N ARG A 176 0.81 -5.17 2.24
CA ARG A 176 2.20 -4.78 1.96
C ARG A 176 2.50 -3.33 2.36
N GLU A 177 1.59 -2.41 2.08
CA GLU A 177 1.78 -0.99 2.39
C GLU A 177 1.62 -0.69 3.89
N ALA A 178 0.72 -1.40 4.57
CA ALA A 178 0.61 -1.32 6.02
C ALA A 178 1.90 -1.84 6.70
N LEU A 179 2.42 -2.98 6.23
CA LEU A 179 3.68 -3.54 6.71
C LEU A 179 4.87 -2.63 6.41
N LEU A 180 4.91 -1.99 5.23
CA LEU A 180 5.92 -0.99 4.91
C LEU A 180 5.95 0.12 5.96
N LEU A 181 4.79 0.67 6.30
CA LEU A 181 4.70 1.74 7.31
C LEU A 181 5.21 1.28 8.69
N GLU A 182 4.84 0.05 9.12
CA GLU A 182 5.34 -0.54 10.37
C GLU A 182 6.87 -0.68 10.33
N GLN A 183 7.41 -1.28 9.28
CA GLN A 183 8.86 -1.47 9.12
C GLN A 183 9.63 -0.15 9.05
N MET A 184 9.07 0.88 8.42
CA MET A 184 9.68 2.21 8.41
C MET A 184 9.69 2.84 9.80
N ARG A 185 8.63 2.65 10.59
CA ARG A 185 8.56 3.14 11.99
C ARG A 185 9.54 2.43 12.92
N ASP A 186 9.72 1.14 12.73
CA ASP A 186 10.57 0.29 13.56
C ASP A 186 12.05 0.31 13.14
N SER A 187 12.39 1.05 12.08
CA SER A 187 13.75 1.18 11.56
C SER A 187 14.15 2.65 11.40
N ASP A 188 15.44 2.87 11.13
CA ASP A 188 15.96 4.19 10.78
C ASP A 188 15.94 4.47 9.26
N PHE A 189 15.26 3.61 8.49
CA PHE A 189 15.24 3.70 7.03
C PHE A 189 14.80 5.08 6.53
N ALA A 190 13.66 5.58 7.01
CA ALA A 190 13.15 6.89 6.59
C ALA A 190 14.12 8.03 6.94
N GLN A 191 14.80 7.95 8.08
CA GLN A 191 15.71 8.97 8.57
C GLN A 191 17.02 9.03 7.76
N ARG A 192 17.47 7.88 7.24
CA ARG A 192 18.69 7.77 6.43
C ARG A 192 18.50 8.16 4.97
N HIS A 193 17.26 8.24 4.48
CA HIS A 193 16.96 8.49 3.09
C HIS A 193 16.35 9.89 2.87
N VAL A 194 16.60 10.45 1.70
CA VAL A 194 15.91 11.63 1.20
C VAL A 194 14.96 11.21 0.09
N PHE A 195 13.69 11.53 0.27
CA PHE A 195 12.62 11.17 -0.66
C PHE A 195 12.28 12.34 -1.57
N TYR A 196 12.24 12.08 -2.85
CA TYR A 196 11.67 12.93 -3.89
C TYR A 196 10.40 12.25 -4.38
N ILE A 197 9.27 12.94 -4.39
CA ILE A 197 7.97 12.35 -4.74
C ILE A 197 7.36 13.14 -5.88
N ASP A 198 7.00 12.45 -6.98
CA ASP A 198 6.47 13.09 -8.19
C ASP A 198 5.50 12.19 -8.93
N GLY A 199 4.55 12.81 -9.64
CA GLY A 199 3.74 12.17 -10.66
C GLY A 199 2.56 11.36 -10.14
N PHE A 200 2.26 11.36 -8.86
CA PHE A 200 1.06 10.71 -8.32
C PHE A 200 -0.15 11.61 -8.55
N PRO A 201 -1.21 11.13 -9.25
CA PRO A 201 -2.42 11.91 -9.45
C PRO A 201 -3.25 12.03 -8.18
N ASP A 202 -3.17 11.04 -7.32
CA ASP A 202 -3.85 10.93 -6.03
C ASP A 202 -3.06 10.06 -5.06
N TYR A 203 -3.46 10.09 -3.79
CA TYR A 203 -2.88 9.27 -2.73
C TYR A 203 -4.00 8.55 -1.99
N THR A 204 -3.83 7.24 -1.81
CA THR A 204 -4.65 6.52 -0.86
C THR A 204 -4.33 6.97 0.57
N ARG A 205 -5.20 6.65 1.52
CA ARG A 205 -4.91 6.95 2.93
C ARG A 205 -3.67 6.22 3.43
N GLN A 206 -3.42 5.00 2.93
CA GLN A 206 -2.17 4.27 3.21
C GLN A 206 -0.94 5.01 2.67
N HIS A 207 -1.00 5.48 1.41
CA HIS A 207 0.09 6.26 0.83
C HIS A 207 0.38 7.52 1.64
N MET A 208 -0.69 8.26 2.04
CA MET A 208 -0.53 9.45 2.88
C MET A 208 0.13 9.12 4.22
N ALA A 209 -0.28 8.05 4.88
CA ALA A 209 0.32 7.63 6.14
C ALA A 209 1.83 7.31 6.02
N ILE A 210 2.27 6.77 4.85
CA ILE A 210 3.69 6.52 4.57
C ILE A 210 4.43 7.84 4.32
N VAL A 211 3.83 8.77 3.56
CA VAL A 211 4.46 10.07 3.21
C VAL A 211 4.58 11.01 4.41
N GLU A 212 3.63 10.94 5.34
CA GLU A 212 3.60 11.75 6.57
C GLU A 212 4.58 11.26 7.64
N HIS A 213 5.05 10.02 7.54
CA HIS A 213 6.03 9.44 8.47
C HIS A 213 7.45 9.94 8.18
#